data_59a66c6e79347c95ca9f1d36f4efc358
#
_entry.id   59a66c6e79347c95ca9f1d36f4efc358
#
_cell.length_a   1.000
_cell.length_b   1.000
_cell.length_c   1.000
_cell.angle_alpha   90.00
_cell.angle_beta   90.00
_cell.angle_gamma   90.00
#
_symmetry.space_group_name_H-M   'P 1'
#
loop_
_entity.id
_entity.type
_entity.pdbx_description
1 polymer ?
#
loop_
_entity_poly.entity_id
_entity_poly.type
_entity_poly.pdbx_seq_one_letter_code
_entity_poly.pdbx_strand_id
1 'polypeptide(L)'
;MINSNVGVFYDAPSWKDKDFYSFLLFQRVFGSYNIERNASHLNDVKKQYNSMHAMLGDLPDVTRHECIYSPYSDCGIFGHYFFGNEVFTRQMNYCGVGLPTIYAHYLNDVEVVRARNKLYNELMGIQSCTDVLQQIGPQMLYLNRRVPRSEIAKRVSHIDAYHLKHLAN
;
A
#
# COMPACT_ATOMS: atom_id res chain seq x y z
N MET A 1 -2.40 21.09 20.48
CA MET A 1 -1.27 20.43 19.78
C MET A 1 -1.38 20.80 18.32
N ILE A 2 -0.29 21.21 17.71
CA ILE A 2 -0.26 21.48 16.27
C ILE A 2 0.11 20.17 15.59
N ASN A 3 -0.70 19.78 14.60
CA ASN A 3 -0.47 18.57 13.83
C ASN A 3 0.23 18.91 12.51
N SER A 4 1.08 18.05 12.04
CA SER A 4 1.75 18.16 10.75
C SER A 4 1.42 16.99 9.83
N ASN A 5 1.51 17.28 8.54
CA ASN A 5 1.30 16.34 7.45
C ASN A 5 2.61 16.21 6.67
N VAL A 6 3.05 14.99 6.46
CA VAL A 6 4.26 14.69 5.71
C VAL A 6 3.94 13.69 4.62
N GLY A 7 4.29 14.00 3.38
CA GLY A 7 4.19 13.09 2.25
C GLY A 7 5.55 12.91 1.58
N VAL A 8 5.94 11.65 1.38
CA VAL A 8 7.15 11.27 0.63
C VAL A 8 6.72 10.41 -0.52
N PHE A 9 7.00 10.86 -1.75
CA PHE A 9 6.54 10.22 -2.97
C PHE A 9 7.70 9.94 -3.91
N TYR A 10 7.57 8.86 -4.66
CA TYR A 10 8.53 8.36 -5.64
C TYR A 10 7.84 8.13 -6.98
N ASP A 11 8.60 8.16 -8.04
CA ASP A 11 8.13 7.74 -9.35
C ASP A 11 7.77 6.25 -9.32
N ALA A 12 6.70 5.92 -10.02
CA ALA A 12 6.15 4.57 -10.02
C ALA A 12 5.62 4.18 -11.42
N PRO A 13 5.42 2.89 -11.66
CA PRO A 13 4.89 2.39 -12.92
C PRO A 13 3.52 2.94 -13.29
N SER A 14 3.30 3.15 -14.57
CA SER A 14 2.02 3.50 -15.17
C SER A 14 1.06 2.30 -15.24
N TRP A 15 -0.18 2.54 -15.67
CA TRP A 15 -1.17 1.47 -15.94
C TRP A 15 -0.72 0.44 -16.96
N LYS A 16 0.17 0.80 -17.89
CA LYS A 16 0.62 -0.04 -19.00
C LYS A 16 1.86 -0.86 -18.67
N ASP A 17 2.53 -0.53 -17.58
CA ASP A 17 3.76 -1.19 -17.21
C ASP A 17 3.53 -2.60 -16.67
N LYS A 18 4.51 -3.47 -16.91
CA LYS A 18 4.51 -4.86 -16.41
C LYS A 18 4.49 -4.92 -14.88
N ASP A 19 5.07 -3.93 -14.23
CA ASP A 19 5.24 -3.87 -12.77
C ASP A 19 4.06 -3.22 -12.04
N PHE A 20 3.01 -2.80 -12.78
CA PHE A 20 1.78 -2.23 -12.22
C PHE A 20 1.18 -3.07 -11.07
N TYR A 21 1.04 -4.37 -11.27
CA TYR A 21 0.46 -5.26 -10.25
C TYR A 21 1.39 -5.47 -9.06
N SER A 22 2.69 -5.36 -9.25
CA SER A 22 3.68 -5.42 -8.18
C SER A 22 3.56 -4.20 -7.26
N PHE A 23 3.41 -3.00 -7.81
CA PHE A 23 3.18 -1.79 -7.02
C PHE A 23 1.80 -1.76 -6.37
N LEU A 24 0.79 -2.29 -7.04
CA LEU A 24 -0.53 -2.48 -6.44
C LEU A 24 -0.46 -3.42 -5.22
N LEU A 25 0.39 -4.46 -5.30
CA LEU A 25 0.63 -5.37 -4.19
C LEU A 25 1.47 -4.70 -3.08
N PHE A 26 2.50 -3.92 -3.42
CA PHE A 26 3.27 -3.12 -2.47
C PHE A 26 2.38 -2.21 -1.62
N GLN A 27 1.44 -1.52 -2.24
CA GLN A 27 0.49 -0.68 -1.51
C GLN A 27 -0.27 -1.47 -0.43
N ARG A 28 -0.62 -2.75 -0.69
CA ARG A 28 -1.30 -3.61 0.28
C ARG A 28 -0.35 -4.18 1.34
N VAL A 29 0.90 -4.41 0.97
CA VAL A 29 1.96 -4.84 1.90
C VAL A 29 2.23 -3.74 2.92
N PHE A 30 2.44 -2.50 2.48
CA PHE A 30 2.64 -1.36 3.37
C PHE A 30 1.36 -0.98 4.12
N GLY A 31 0.21 -1.06 3.46
CA GLY A 31 -1.10 -0.87 4.05
C GLY A 31 -1.37 0.55 4.57
N SER A 32 -2.26 0.63 5.55
CA SER A 32 -2.62 1.88 6.23
C SER A 32 -2.73 1.66 7.74
N TYR A 33 -2.32 2.64 8.52
CA TYR A 33 -2.37 2.66 9.97
C TYR A 33 -3.17 3.87 10.44
N ASN A 34 -4.02 3.69 11.44
CA ASN A 34 -4.74 4.78 12.09
C ASN A 34 -5.00 4.40 13.56
N ILE A 35 -4.42 5.19 14.47
CA ILE A 35 -4.51 4.93 15.91
C ILE A 35 -5.95 5.01 16.43
N GLU A 36 -6.77 5.93 15.90
CA GLU A 36 -8.15 6.10 16.34
C GLU A 36 -9.03 4.90 16.02
N ARG A 37 -8.83 4.28 14.84
CA ARG A 37 -9.54 3.06 14.45
C ARG A 37 -9.08 1.84 15.23
N ASN A 38 -7.82 1.85 15.65
CA ASN A 38 -7.21 0.73 16.33
C ASN A 38 -7.41 0.78 17.85
N ALA A 39 -7.75 1.94 18.41
CA ALA A 39 -7.95 2.12 19.86
C ALA A 39 -9.08 1.26 20.43
N SER A 40 -10.12 0.97 19.64
CA SER A 40 -11.24 0.10 20.06
C SER A 40 -10.88 -1.40 20.11
N HIS A 41 -9.77 -1.80 19.48
CA HIS A 41 -9.30 -3.18 19.36
C HIS A 41 -7.87 -3.38 19.88
N LEU A 42 -7.45 -2.61 20.87
CA LEU A 42 -6.07 -2.61 21.39
C LEU A 42 -5.56 -4.00 21.77
N ASN A 43 -6.43 -4.93 22.15
CA ASN A 43 -6.06 -6.31 22.47
C ASN A 43 -5.90 -7.23 21.25
N ASP A 44 -6.57 -6.90 20.13
CA ASP A 44 -6.46 -7.66 18.86
C ASP A 44 -5.41 -7.07 17.92
N VAL A 45 -4.97 -5.87 18.22
CA VAL A 45 -4.08 -5.03 17.42
C VAL A 45 -2.73 -5.71 17.16
N LYS A 46 -2.20 -6.46 18.12
CA LYS A 46 -0.96 -7.22 17.97
C LYS A 46 -1.03 -8.37 16.95
N LYS A 47 -2.22 -8.75 16.50
CA LYS A 47 -2.41 -9.89 15.59
C LYS A 47 -2.62 -9.49 14.11
N GLN A 48 -2.91 -8.23 13.82
CA GLN A 48 -3.26 -7.76 12.46
C GLN A 48 -2.14 -6.98 11.76
N TYR A 49 -0.99 -6.77 12.40
CA TYR A 49 0.04 -5.91 11.85
C TYR A 49 0.94 -6.61 10.85
N ASN A 50 1.25 -5.87 9.80
CA ASN A 50 2.49 -6.07 9.08
C ASN A 50 3.64 -5.47 9.92
N SER A 51 4.88 -5.85 9.61
CA SER A 51 6.06 -5.40 10.36
C SER A 51 6.20 -3.87 10.33
N MET A 52 5.73 -3.20 9.28
CA MET A 52 5.75 -1.75 9.21
C MET A 52 4.82 -1.09 10.24
N HIS A 53 3.63 -1.64 10.45
CA HIS A 53 2.72 -1.12 11.49
C HIS A 53 3.27 -1.34 12.90
N ALA A 54 3.96 -2.45 13.14
CA ALA A 54 4.65 -2.67 14.41
C ALA A 54 5.71 -1.59 14.66
N MET A 55 6.53 -1.28 13.63
CA MET A 55 7.52 -0.20 13.71
C MET A 55 6.89 1.18 13.94
N LEU A 56 5.74 1.47 13.29
CA LEU A 56 5.02 2.73 13.49
C LEU A 56 4.32 2.80 14.86
N GLY A 57 3.88 1.66 15.38
CA GLY A 57 3.26 1.57 16.70
C GLY A 57 4.21 1.89 17.86
N ASP A 58 5.52 1.76 17.64
CA ASP A 58 6.57 2.18 18.55
C ASP A 58 6.84 3.71 18.50
N LEU A 59 6.25 4.41 17.52
CA LEU A 59 6.32 5.86 17.36
C LEU A 59 4.99 6.50 17.82
N PRO A 60 4.84 6.89 19.08
CA PRO A 60 3.56 7.28 19.67
C PRO A 60 2.95 8.54 19.03
N ASP A 61 3.75 9.30 18.30
CA ASP A 61 3.37 10.58 17.72
C ASP A 61 2.91 10.51 16.27
N VAL A 62 3.02 9.34 15.63
CA VAL A 62 2.46 9.08 14.31
C VAL A 62 1.06 8.51 14.50
N THR A 63 0.04 9.33 14.25
CA THR A 63 -1.36 8.93 14.44
C THR A 63 -1.96 8.25 13.22
N ARG A 64 -1.48 8.58 12.03
CA ARG A 64 -1.96 8.00 10.76
C ARG A 64 -0.81 7.83 9.77
N HIS A 65 -0.83 6.69 9.11
CA HIS A 65 0.00 6.39 7.94
C HIS A 65 -0.86 5.80 6.84
N GLU A 66 -0.58 6.17 5.61
CA GLU A 66 -1.25 5.63 4.43
C GLU A 66 -0.24 5.47 3.29
N CYS A 67 -0.20 4.29 2.70
CA CYS A 67 0.55 4.04 1.49
C CYS A 67 -0.36 4.31 0.28
N ILE A 68 0.09 5.19 -0.61
CA ILE A 68 -0.66 5.66 -1.77
C ILE A 68 0.04 5.17 -3.04
N TYR A 69 -0.72 4.60 -3.96
CA TYR A 69 -0.30 4.31 -5.31
C TYR A 69 -1.33 4.86 -6.30
N SER A 70 -0.90 5.79 -7.14
CA SER A 70 -1.73 6.45 -8.14
C SER A 70 -1.08 6.32 -9.52
N PRO A 71 -1.46 5.31 -10.30
CA PRO A 71 -0.95 5.14 -11.66
C PRO A 71 -1.72 6.03 -12.65
N TYR A 72 -1.00 6.60 -13.59
CA TYR A 72 -1.52 7.40 -14.72
C TYR A 72 -1.23 6.70 -16.06
N SER A 73 -1.43 7.40 -17.16
CA SER A 73 -1.26 6.85 -18.53
C SER A 73 0.19 6.60 -18.91
N ASP A 74 1.10 7.42 -18.40
CA ASP A 74 2.52 7.51 -18.77
C ASP A 74 3.47 7.33 -17.57
N CYS A 75 3.01 7.63 -16.36
CA CYS A 75 3.79 7.53 -15.14
C CYS A 75 2.90 7.04 -14.00
N GLY A 76 3.43 6.92 -12.80
CA GLY A 76 2.70 6.69 -11.57
C GLY A 76 3.38 7.39 -10.41
N ILE A 77 2.65 7.52 -9.33
CA ILE A 77 3.16 8.05 -8.06
C ILE A 77 2.93 6.99 -6.98
N PHE A 78 4.00 6.63 -6.28
CA PHE A 78 3.96 5.75 -5.13
C PHE A 78 4.55 6.47 -3.93
N GLY A 79 3.93 6.34 -2.77
CA GLY A 79 4.50 7.02 -1.60
C GLY A 79 3.77 6.76 -0.32
N HIS A 80 4.25 7.45 0.70
CA HIS A 80 3.81 7.33 2.08
C HIS A 80 3.37 8.68 2.60
N TYR A 81 2.17 8.71 3.15
CA TYR A 81 1.61 9.86 3.83
C TYR A 81 1.56 9.57 5.33
N PHE A 82 2.05 10.52 6.12
CA PHE A 82 2.05 10.48 7.57
C PHE A 82 1.31 11.70 8.14
N PHE A 83 0.57 11.47 9.19
CA PHE A 83 -0.05 12.51 9.98
C PHE A 83 0.28 12.30 11.45
N GLY A 84 0.69 13.36 12.13
CA GLY A 84 1.08 13.27 13.54
C GLY A 84 1.44 14.60 14.16
N ASN A 85 2.09 14.55 15.30
CA ASN A 85 2.50 15.74 16.04
C ASN A 85 3.64 16.46 15.30
N GLU A 86 3.57 17.81 15.23
CA GLU A 86 4.55 18.67 14.57
C GLU A 86 5.99 18.47 15.09
N VAL A 87 6.15 18.19 16.37
CA VAL A 87 7.47 17.98 17.00
C VAL A 87 8.23 16.84 16.32
N PHE A 88 7.53 15.86 15.74
CA PHE A 88 8.09 14.67 15.12
C PHE A 88 8.14 14.73 13.59
N THR A 89 7.92 15.89 12.98
CA THR A 89 7.96 16.07 11.52
C THR A 89 9.26 15.55 10.90
N ARG A 90 10.40 15.79 11.55
CA ARG A 90 11.71 15.28 11.09
C ARG A 90 11.76 13.75 11.10
N GLN A 91 11.20 13.11 12.14
CA GLN A 91 11.15 11.66 12.25
C GLN A 91 10.19 11.07 11.20
N MET A 92 9.04 11.70 10.95
CA MET A 92 8.11 11.30 9.89
C MET A 92 8.76 11.33 8.52
N ASN A 93 9.58 12.37 8.22
CA ASN A 93 10.36 12.43 6.98
C ASN A 93 11.36 11.26 6.90
N TYR A 94 12.09 10.99 7.97
CA TYR A 94 13.02 9.87 8.03
C TYR A 94 12.32 8.53 7.86
N CYS A 95 11.17 8.35 8.49
CA CYS A 95 10.33 7.16 8.31
C CYS A 95 9.81 7.02 6.87
N GLY A 96 9.45 8.13 6.23
CA GLY A 96 8.98 8.11 4.84
C GLY A 96 10.03 7.66 3.84
N VAL A 97 11.30 7.99 4.07
CA VAL A 97 12.42 7.62 3.20
C VAL A 97 13.04 6.29 3.60
N GLY A 98 13.34 6.11 4.88
CA GLY A 98 14.13 4.97 5.36
C GLY A 98 13.30 3.71 5.59
N LEU A 99 12.13 3.81 6.23
CA LEU A 99 11.35 2.62 6.56
C LEU A 99 10.89 1.81 5.35
N PRO A 100 10.40 2.43 4.25
CA PRO A 100 10.00 1.65 3.08
C PRO A 100 11.14 0.85 2.48
N THR A 101 12.33 1.45 2.40
CA THR A 101 13.53 0.78 1.89
C THR A 101 13.95 -0.38 2.81
N ILE A 102 14.06 -0.14 4.10
CA ILE A 102 14.41 -1.18 5.08
C ILE A 102 13.37 -2.30 5.05
N TYR A 103 12.07 -1.95 5.08
CA TYR A 103 11.01 -2.93 5.09
C TYR A 103 10.99 -3.78 3.82
N ALA A 104 11.22 -3.18 2.66
CA ALA A 104 11.30 -3.91 1.40
C ALA A 104 12.40 -4.99 1.41
N HIS A 105 13.54 -4.72 2.04
CA HIS A 105 14.61 -5.71 2.19
C HIS A 105 14.24 -6.87 3.11
N TYR A 106 13.48 -6.60 4.17
CA TYR A 106 13.07 -7.61 5.16
C TYR A 106 11.72 -8.25 4.88
N LEU A 107 11.11 -7.93 3.74
CA LEU A 107 9.80 -8.44 3.35
C LEU A 107 9.76 -9.98 3.39
N ASN A 108 8.76 -10.53 4.10
CA ASN A 108 8.57 -11.96 4.25
C ASN A 108 7.47 -12.46 3.29
N ASP A 109 7.60 -13.70 2.81
CA ASP A 109 6.59 -14.35 1.96
C ASP A 109 5.20 -14.39 2.61
N VAL A 110 5.14 -14.52 3.93
CA VAL A 110 3.87 -14.49 4.69
C VAL A 110 3.14 -13.17 4.52
N GLU A 111 3.86 -12.06 4.50
CA GLU A 111 3.29 -10.72 4.32
C GLU A 111 2.80 -10.51 2.88
N VAL A 112 3.56 -11.01 1.91
CA VAL A 112 3.14 -11.00 0.50
C VAL A 112 1.88 -11.83 0.29
N VAL A 113 1.77 -13.01 0.91
CA VAL A 113 0.56 -13.85 0.84
C VAL A 113 -0.63 -13.13 1.50
N ARG A 114 -0.43 -12.47 2.64
CA ARG A 114 -1.49 -11.67 3.29
C ARG A 114 -1.96 -10.52 2.39
N ALA A 115 -1.03 -9.77 1.80
CA ALA A 115 -1.36 -8.68 0.89
C ALA A 115 -2.09 -9.18 -0.35
N ARG A 116 -1.68 -10.32 -0.90
CA ARG A 116 -2.34 -11.01 -2.01
C ARG A 116 -3.78 -11.39 -1.65
N ASN A 117 -3.99 -12.03 -0.50
CA ASN A 117 -5.31 -12.39 -0.02
C ASN A 117 -6.20 -11.16 0.21
N LYS A 118 -5.63 -10.07 0.74
CA LYS A 118 -6.33 -8.80 0.89
C LYS A 118 -6.79 -8.26 -0.45
N LEU A 119 -5.91 -8.23 -1.45
CA LEU A 119 -6.25 -7.80 -2.80
C LEU A 119 -7.33 -8.67 -3.44
N TYR A 120 -7.28 -9.98 -3.24
CA TYR A 120 -8.33 -10.89 -3.69
C TYR A 120 -9.67 -10.59 -3.06
N ASN A 121 -9.71 -10.41 -1.75
CA ASN A 121 -10.94 -10.09 -1.02
C ASN A 121 -11.53 -8.75 -1.49
N GLU A 122 -10.70 -7.75 -1.73
CA GLU A 122 -11.12 -6.47 -2.30
C GLU A 122 -11.75 -6.66 -3.69
N LEU A 123 -11.10 -7.43 -4.57
CA LEU A 123 -11.60 -7.68 -5.93
C LEU A 123 -12.90 -8.51 -5.95
N MET A 124 -13.06 -9.45 -5.02
CA MET A 124 -14.24 -10.30 -4.93
C MET A 124 -15.39 -9.64 -4.15
N GLY A 125 -15.06 -8.74 -3.21
CA GLY A 125 -16.03 -8.03 -2.38
C GLY A 125 -16.79 -6.91 -3.10
N ILE A 126 -16.47 -6.62 -4.36
CA ILE A 126 -17.14 -5.59 -5.15
C ILE A 126 -18.56 -6.04 -5.49
N GLN A 127 -19.55 -5.43 -4.85
CA GLN A 127 -20.96 -5.78 -5.00
C GLN A 127 -21.80 -4.63 -5.58
N SER A 128 -21.37 -3.39 -5.41
CA SER A 128 -22.08 -2.20 -5.89
C SER A 128 -21.77 -1.93 -7.37
N CYS A 129 -22.77 -1.44 -8.12
CA CYS A 129 -22.56 -0.95 -9.48
C CYS A 129 -21.53 0.17 -9.55
N THR A 130 -21.48 1.03 -8.53
CA THR A 130 -20.50 2.13 -8.43
C THR A 130 -19.09 1.59 -8.31
N ASP A 131 -18.87 0.58 -7.46
CA ASP A 131 -17.54 -0.04 -7.29
C ASP A 131 -17.08 -0.74 -8.57
N VAL A 132 -18.01 -1.41 -9.25
CA VAL A 132 -17.74 -2.05 -10.55
C VAL A 132 -17.33 -0.98 -11.58
N LEU A 133 -18.02 0.15 -11.60
CA LEU A 133 -17.71 1.25 -12.53
C LEU A 133 -16.36 1.87 -12.21
N GLN A 134 -16.05 2.10 -10.94
CA GLN A 134 -14.75 2.61 -10.48
C GLN A 134 -13.60 1.65 -10.82
N GLN A 135 -13.85 0.34 -10.84
CA GLN A 135 -12.86 -0.65 -11.25
C GLN A 135 -12.67 -0.71 -12.78
N ILE A 136 -13.78 -0.68 -13.55
CA ILE A 136 -13.74 -0.86 -15.01
C ILE A 136 -13.35 0.44 -15.72
N GLY A 137 -13.79 1.60 -15.22
CA GLY A 137 -13.55 2.90 -15.85
C GLY A 137 -12.08 3.15 -16.18
N PRO A 138 -11.17 3.10 -15.21
CA PRO A 138 -9.75 3.27 -15.48
C PRO A 138 -9.17 2.22 -16.44
N GLN A 139 -9.61 0.96 -16.34
CA GLN A 139 -9.15 -0.10 -17.24
C GLN A 139 -9.54 0.20 -18.69
N MET A 140 -10.76 0.64 -18.93
CA MET A 140 -11.21 1.02 -20.28
C MET A 140 -10.48 2.25 -20.77
N LEU A 141 -10.26 3.25 -19.90
CA LEU A 141 -9.59 4.49 -20.26
C LEU A 141 -8.11 4.28 -20.62
N TYR A 142 -7.37 3.50 -19.83
CA TYR A 142 -5.92 3.36 -19.98
C TYR A 142 -5.51 2.14 -20.81
N LEU A 143 -6.27 1.03 -20.71
CA LEU A 143 -5.93 -0.25 -21.35
C LEU A 143 -6.80 -0.56 -22.57
N ASN A 144 -7.86 0.23 -22.83
CA ASN A 144 -8.88 -0.02 -23.87
C ASN A 144 -9.53 -1.42 -23.76
N ARG A 145 -9.47 -2.05 -22.60
CA ARG A 145 -10.10 -3.35 -22.32
C ARG A 145 -10.42 -3.54 -20.86
N ARG A 146 -11.44 -4.35 -20.59
CA ARG A 146 -11.66 -4.87 -19.25
C ARG A 146 -10.70 -6.02 -18.98
N VAL A 147 -10.01 -5.98 -17.85
CA VAL A 147 -9.17 -7.08 -17.36
C VAL A 147 -10.03 -7.98 -16.46
N PRO A 148 -10.23 -9.26 -16.84
CA PRO A 148 -10.98 -10.20 -16.02
C PRO A 148 -10.31 -10.40 -14.65
N ARG A 149 -11.12 -10.59 -13.60
CA ARG A 149 -10.60 -10.86 -12.24
C ARG A 149 -9.68 -12.07 -12.19
N SER A 150 -9.97 -13.10 -12.99
CA SER A 150 -9.13 -14.29 -13.11
C SER A 150 -7.74 -13.99 -13.69
N GLU A 151 -7.65 -13.04 -14.64
CA GLU A 151 -6.37 -12.60 -15.19
C GLU A 151 -5.57 -11.80 -14.13
N ILE A 152 -6.22 -10.89 -13.41
CA ILE A 152 -5.58 -10.16 -12.32
C ILE A 152 -5.06 -11.13 -11.27
N ALA A 153 -5.90 -12.07 -10.88
CA ALA A 153 -5.57 -13.12 -9.94
C ALA A 153 -4.31 -13.90 -10.35
N LYS A 154 -4.27 -14.34 -11.60
CA LYS A 154 -3.13 -15.08 -12.15
C LYS A 154 -1.86 -14.23 -12.16
N ARG A 155 -1.94 -12.96 -12.57
CA ARG A 155 -0.77 -12.06 -12.58
C ARG A 155 -0.22 -11.84 -11.16
N VAL A 156 -1.10 -11.58 -10.20
CA VAL A 156 -0.73 -11.35 -8.80
C VAL A 156 -0.18 -12.62 -8.13
N SER A 157 -0.63 -13.81 -8.53
CA SER A 157 -0.15 -15.08 -7.96
C SER A 157 1.33 -15.38 -8.27
N HIS A 158 1.86 -14.82 -9.36
CA HIS A 158 3.26 -15.00 -9.76
C HIS A 158 4.23 -14.04 -9.07
N ILE A 159 3.73 -13.05 -8.32
CA ILE A 159 4.57 -12.09 -7.63
C ILE A 159 4.94 -12.66 -6.26
N ASP A 160 6.22 -12.90 -6.02
CA ASP A 160 6.77 -13.37 -4.75
C ASP A 160 7.56 -12.26 -4.03
N ALA A 161 8.04 -12.54 -2.81
CA ALA A 161 8.82 -11.58 -2.04
C ALA A 161 10.16 -11.23 -2.71
N TYR A 162 10.78 -12.17 -3.42
CA TYR A 162 12.01 -11.92 -4.15
C TYR A 162 11.81 -10.89 -5.26
N HIS A 163 10.74 -11.04 -6.04
CA HIS A 163 10.38 -10.08 -7.10
C HIS A 163 10.15 -8.67 -6.54
N LEU A 164 9.41 -8.56 -5.43
CA LEU A 164 9.17 -7.29 -4.77
C LEU A 164 10.45 -6.64 -4.22
N LYS A 165 11.33 -7.42 -3.59
CA LYS A 165 12.63 -6.93 -3.12
C LYS A 165 13.49 -6.38 -4.25
N HIS A 166 13.49 -7.04 -5.41
CA HIS A 166 14.24 -6.59 -6.58
C HIS A 166 13.71 -5.27 -7.15
N LEU A 167 12.40 -5.04 -7.08
CA LEU A 167 11.79 -3.79 -7.53
C LEU A 167 12.01 -2.62 -6.56
N ALA A 168 12.31 -2.90 -5.29
CA ALA A 168 12.53 -1.88 -4.27
C ALA A 168 13.97 -1.32 -4.26
N ASN A 169 14.87 -1.94 -5.00
CA ASN A 169 16.26 -1.50 -5.22
C ASN A 169 16.41 -0.68 -6.49
#